data_254e2d79b7b3a9372af2dfd9046797a7
#
_entry.id   254e2d79b7b3a9372af2dfd9046797a7
#
_cell.length_a   1.000
_cell.length_b   1.000
_cell.length_c   1.000
_cell.angle_alpha   90.00
_cell.angle_beta   90.00
_cell.angle_gamma   90.00
#
_symmetry.space_group_name_H-M   'P 1'
#
loop_
_entity.id
_entity.type
_entity.pdbx_description
1 polymer ?
#
loop_
_entity_poly.entity_id
_entity_poly.type
_entity_poly.pdbx_seq_one_letter_code
_entity_poly.pdbx_strand_id
1 'polypeptide(L)'
;SKEISFEYTENSISSNSGGFVRVFLNVGRKDKMNPPKLIKFLKEIGRVKSEDIGDIDILDKFSFFDIAEGAVDRVFKRCEGKRFCGRKVNMEIAKKK
;
A
#
# COMPACT_ATOMS: atom_id res chain seq x y z
N SER A 1 -5.27 6.85 12.95
CA SER A 1 -4.79 5.75 12.40
C SER A 1 -5.26 4.50 13.02
N LYS A 2 -5.39 4.39 14.23
CA LYS A 2 -5.82 3.24 14.77
C LYS A 2 -7.17 2.87 14.44
N GLU A 3 -8.02 3.76 14.36
CA GLU A 3 -9.34 3.38 14.12
C GLU A 3 -9.50 2.69 12.83
N ILE A 4 -8.72 3.00 11.90
CA ILE A 4 -8.84 2.40 10.67
C ILE A 4 -8.50 0.98 10.73
N SER A 5 -7.47 0.70 11.37
CA SER A 5 -7.05 -0.62 11.44
C SER A 5 -8.05 -1.43 12.15
N PHE A 6 -8.75 -0.81 13.01
CA PHE A 6 -9.69 -1.46 13.73
C PHE A 6 -10.75 -2.16 12.93
N GLU A 7 -11.32 -1.55 12.01
CA GLU A 7 -12.31 -2.14 11.25
C GLU A 7 -11.82 -3.22 10.42
N TYR A 8 -10.74 -3.03 9.80
CA TYR A 8 -10.22 -4.03 8.99
C TYR A 8 -9.93 -5.24 9.78
N THR A 9 -9.39 -5.05 10.90
CA THR A 9 -9.00 -6.09 11.70
C THR A 9 -10.05 -7.07 11.96
N GLU A 10 -11.17 -6.63 12.21
CA GLU A 10 -12.20 -7.50 12.44
C GLU A 10 -12.31 -8.55 11.43
N ASN A 11 -12.39 -8.21 10.25
CA ASN A 11 -12.52 -9.14 9.21
C ASN A 11 -11.30 -9.90 8.96
N SER A 12 -10.24 -9.27 8.92
CA SER A 12 -9.06 -9.94 8.58
C SER A 12 -8.68 -10.95 9.54
N ILE A 13 -8.87 -10.68 10.71
CA ILE A 13 -8.51 -11.57 11.68
C ILE A 13 -9.07 -12.85 11.44
N SER A 14 -10.24 -12.84 11.12
CA SER A 14 -10.87 -14.07 10.96
C SER A 14 -10.06 -14.84 9.99
N SER A 15 -9.35 -14.23 9.19
CA SER A 15 -8.68 -15.02 8.26
C SER A 15 -7.36 -15.37 8.72
N ASN A 16 -7.13 -15.24 9.79
CA ASN A 16 -5.94 -15.72 10.26
C ASN A 16 -4.73 -15.12 9.79
N SER A 17 -3.85 -15.55 9.57
CA SER A 17 -2.67 -15.07 9.22
C SER A 17 -2.51 -13.73 8.89
N GLY A 18 -2.76 -12.89 9.66
CA GLY A 18 -2.46 -11.60 9.42
C GLY A 18 -3.08 -11.04 8.25
N GLY A 19 -4.00 -10.37 8.21
CA GLY A 19 -4.65 -9.87 7.08
C GLY A 19 -3.88 -8.84 6.34
N PHE A 20 -4.54 -8.26 5.34
CA PHE A 20 -3.94 -7.24 4.52
C PHE A 20 -4.69 -5.94 4.72
N VAL A 21 -3.99 -4.84 4.53
CA VAL A 21 -4.57 -3.54 4.67
C VAL A 21 -4.49 -2.85 3.33
N ARG A 22 -5.55 -2.18 2.93
CA ARG A 22 -5.55 -1.53 1.63
C ARG A 22 -5.02 -0.13 1.79
N VAL A 23 -4.11 0.25 0.92
CA VAL A 23 -3.45 1.53 0.99
C VAL A 23 -3.69 2.34 -0.26
N PHE A 24 -3.92 3.63 -0.08
CA PHE A 24 -4.11 4.55 -1.17
C PHE A 24 -2.75 5.18 -1.47
N LEU A 25 -2.46 5.32 -2.76
CA LEU A 25 -1.21 5.92 -3.18
C LEU A 25 -1.56 6.99 -4.20
N ASN A 26 -0.99 8.15 -4.07
CA ASN A 26 -1.33 9.28 -4.92
C ASN A 26 -0.72 9.30 -6.33
N VAL A 27 -0.16 8.21 -6.78
CA VAL A 27 0.36 8.15 -8.14
C VAL A 27 -0.36 7.06 -8.91
N GLY A 28 -0.54 7.24 -10.17
CA GLY A 28 -1.27 6.30 -10.99
C GLY A 28 -0.68 6.20 -12.37
N ARG A 29 -1.48 5.75 -13.31
CA ARG A 29 -1.00 5.55 -14.67
C ARG A 29 -0.45 6.82 -15.27
N LYS A 30 -1.02 7.96 -14.97
CA LYS A 30 -0.52 9.20 -15.51
C LYS A 30 0.87 9.52 -15.03
N ASP A 31 1.28 8.92 -13.96
CA ASP A 31 2.63 9.10 -13.44
C ASP A 31 3.49 7.92 -13.85
N LYS A 32 3.01 7.16 -14.80
CA LYS A 32 3.75 6.02 -15.31
C LYS A 32 3.86 4.87 -14.33
N MET A 33 2.93 4.79 -13.43
CA MET A 33 2.91 3.71 -12.48
C MET A 33 2.23 2.49 -13.11
N ASN A 34 2.69 1.32 -12.76
CA ASN A 34 2.02 0.09 -13.17
C ASN A 34 2.36 -0.95 -12.11
N PRO A 35 1.70 -2.10 -12.12
CA PRO A 35 1.92 -3.08 -11.08
C PRO A 35 3.37 -3.50 -10.87
N PRO A 36 4.12 -3.84 -11.90
CA PRO A 36 5.50 -4.23 -11.68
C PRO A 36 6.33 -3.11 -11.04
N LYS A 37 6.08 -1.88 -11.43
CA LYS A 37 6.84 -0.79 -10.87
C LYS A 37 6.47 -0.56 -9.41
N LEU A 38 5.20 -0.73 -9.09
CA LEU A 38 4.78 -0.54 -7.73
C LEU A 38 5.38 -1.63 -6.85
N ILE A 39 5.38 -2.85 -7.32
CA ILE A 39 5.95 -3.93 -6.56
C ILE A 39 7.43 -3.67 -6.32
N LYS A 40 8.12 -3.23 -7.34
CA LYS A 40 9.53 -2.94 -7.19
C LYS A 40 9.75 -1.83 -6.18
N PHE A 41 8.94 -0.80 -6.25
CA PHE A 41 9.05 0.33 -5.35
C PHE A 41 8.85 -0.14 -3.90
N LEU A 42 7.84 -0.94 -3.68
CA LEU A 42 7.56 -1.42 -2.34
C LEU A 42 8.66 -2.35 -1.83
N LYS A 43 9.19 -3.17 -2.69
CA LYS A 43 10.22 -4.08 -2.27
C LYS A 43 11.54 -3.36 -2.00
N GLU A 44 11.92 -2.47 -2.86
CA GLU A 44 13.19 -1.79 -2.68
C GLU A 44 13.18 -0.69 -1.64
N ILE A 45 12.17 0.12 -1.64
CA ILE A 45 12.10 1.20 -0.69
C ILE A 45 11.39 0.80 0.58
N GLY A 46 10.26 0.13 0.43
CA GLY A 46 9.51 -0.31 1.59
C GLY A 46 10.08 -1.53 2.28
N ARG A 47 10.98 -2.22 1.62
CA ARG A 47 11.57 -3.41 2.18
C ARG A 47 10.57 -4.49 2.52
N VAL A 48 9.61 -4.70 1.66
CA VAL A 48 8.63 -5.76 1.90
C VAL A 48 8.89 -6.91 0.96
N LYS A 49 8.34 -8.05 1.25
CA LYS A 49 8.51 -9.20 0.42
C LYS A 49 7.34 -9.32 -0.52
N SER A 50 7.50 -10.04 -1.58
CA SER A 50 6.43 -10.24 -2.53
C SER A 50 5.19 -10.79 -1.88
N GLU A 51 5.37 -11.71 -0.96
CA GLU A 51 4.23 -12.32 -0.32
C GLU A 51 3.48 -11.37 0.60
N ASP A 52 4.07 -10.24 0.92
CA ASP A 52 3.40 -9.26 1.75
C ASP A 52 2.56 -8.30 0.91
N ILE A 53 2.60 -8.43 -0.40
CA ILE A 53 1.86 -7.55 -1.28
C ILE A 53 0.70 -8.31 -1.87
N GLY A 54 -0.48 -7.78 -1.75
CA GLY A 54 -1.67 -8.45 -2.26
C GLY A 54 -2.13 -7.81 -3.55
N ASP A 55 -3.42 -7.55 -3.65
CA ASP A 55 -3.97 -6.99 -4.88
C ASP A 55 -3.49 -5.58 -5.14
N ILE A 56 -3.34 -5.25 -6.40
CA ILE A 56 -2.92 -3.93 -6.80
C ILE A 56 -3.88 -3.40 -7.84
N ASP A 57 -4.35 -2.18 -7.66
CA ASP A 57 -5.23 -1.55 -8.64
C ASP A 57 -4.60 -0.21 -9.01
N ILE A 58 -4.24 -0.05 -10.26
CA ILE A 58 -3.64 1.19 -10.71
C ILE A 58 -4.68 1.97 -11.50
N LEU A 59 -5.00 3.16 -11.03
CA LEU A 59 -5.97 3.98 -11.74
C LEU A 59 -5.23 5.10 -12.44
N ASP A 60 -5.95 5.99 -13.05
CA ASP A 60 -5.30 7.05 -13.81
C ASP A 60 -4.45 7.98 -12.95
N LYS A 61 -5.01 8.46 -11.87
CA LYS A 61 -4.30 9.43 -11.03
C LYS A 61 -3.85 8.92 -9.69
N PHE A 62 -4.28 7.75 -9.32
CA PHE A 62 -3.87 7.21 -8.04
C PHE A 62 -3.97 5.69 -8.09
N SER A 63 -3.54 5.02 -7.05
CA SER A 63 -3.50 3.57 -7.03
C SER A 63 -3.87 3.07 -5.66
N PHE A 64 -4.22 1.80 -5.59
CA PHE A 64 -4.49 1.16 -4.33
C PHE A 64 -3.70 -0.14 -4.30
N PHE A 65 -3.25 -0.54 -3.15
CA PHE A 65 -2.61 -1.84 -3.06
C PHE A 65 -2.84 -2.42 -1.68
N ASP A 66 -2.80 -3.71 -1.57
CA ASP A 66 -2.96 -4.39 -0.30
C ASP A 66 -1.58 -4.76 0.21
N ILE A 67 -1.34 -4.54 1.47
CA ILE A 67 -0.05 -4.82 2.04
C ILE A 67 -0.28 -5.53 3.37
N ALA A 68 0.57 -6.45 3.72
CA ALA A 68 0.42 -7.20 4.95
C ALA A 68 0.38 -6.26 6.14
N GLU A 69 -0.52 -6.51 7.04
CA GLU A 69 -0.66 -5.70 8.21
C GLU A 69 0.64 -5.41 8.93
N GLY A 70 1.46 -6.41 9.07
CA GLY A 70 2.72 -6.23 9.76
C GLY A 70 3.73 -5.36 9.03
N ALA A 71 3.50 -5.08 7.77
CA ALA A 71 4.44 -4.28 7.01
C ALA A 71 3.97 -2.84 6.82
N VAL A 72 2.77 -2.53 7.25
CA VAL A 72 2.20 -1.21 7.03
C VAL A 72 3.07 -0.08 7.56
N ASP A 73 3.44 -0.15 8.80
CA ASP A 73 4.25 0.91 9.38
C ASP A 73 5.57 1.10 8.65
N ARG A 74 6.21 0.02 8.32
CA ARG A 74 7.48 0.11 7.65
C ARG A 74 7.34 0.75 6.28
N VAL A 75 6.32 0.34 5.55
CA VAL A 75 6.08 0.88 4.24
C VAL A 75 5.80 2.36 4.31
N PHE A 76 4.95 2.77 5.23
CA PHE A 76 4.62 4.17 5.36
C PHE A 76 5.86 4.99 5.72
N LYS A 77 6.63 4.55 6.66
CA LYS A 77 7.81 5.28 7.04
C LYS A 77 8.86 5.37 5.96
N ARG A 78 9.07 4.27 5.28
CA ARG A 78 10.13 4.27 4.28
C ARG A 78 9.74 4.89 2.95
N CYS A 79 8.50 4.80 2.59
CA CYS A 79 8.09 5.32 1.29
C CYS A 79 7.61 6.76 1.31
N GLU A 80 7.13 7.21 2.45
CA GLU A 80 6.63 8.54 2.51
C GLU A 80 7.70 9.56 2.21
N GLY A 81 7.40 10.52 1.37
CA GLY A 81 8.37 11.52 1.04
C GLY A 81 9.28 11.16 -0.12
N LYS A 82 9.24 9.92 -0.55
CA LYS A 82 10.06 9.55 -1.69
C LYS A 82 9.37 10.05 -2.94
N ARG A 83 10.07 10.03 -4.04
CA ARG A 83 9.49 10.48 -5.28
C ARG A 83 9.41 9.37 -6.29
N PHE A 84 8.40 9.45 -7.14
CA PHE A 84 8.23 8.49 -8.19
C PHE A 84 7.94 9.31 -9.44
N CYS A 85 8.79 9.24 -10.41
CA CYS A 85 8.66 10.00 -11.64
C CYS A 85 8.46 11.49 -11.33
N GLY A 86 9.20 11.97 -10.37
CA GLY A 86 9.13 13.39 -10.04
C GLY A 86 8.00 13.79 -9.11
N ARG A 87 7.11 12.88 -8.81
CA ARG A 87 5.98 13.20 -7.96
C ARG A 87 6.21 12.67 -6.56
N LYS A 88 5.96 13.48 -5.59
CA LYS A 88 6.16 13.06 -4.21
C LYS A 88 5.10 12.04 -3.84
N VAL A 89 5.52 10.93 -3.32
CA VAL A 89 4.61 9.86 -2.96
C VAL A 89 3.91 10.13 -1.65
N ASN A 90 2.63 9.89 -1.62
CA ASN A 90 1.85 10.08 -0.42
C ASN A 90 0.93 8.88 -0.26
N MET A 91 0.92 8.29 0.90
CA MET A 91 0.12 7.10 1.14
C MET A 91 -0.84 7.30 2.29
N GLU A 92 -1.98 6.65 2.19
CA GLU A 92 -2.96 6.72 3.26
C GLU A 92 -3.67 5.38 3.33
N ILE A 93 -4.18 5.04 4.48
CA ILE A 93 -4.92 3.81 4.62
C ILE A 93 -6.28 4.04 3.97
N ALA A 94 -6.65 3.18 3.06
CA ALA A 94 -7.93 3.31 2.39
C ALA A 94 -9.00 2.67 3.26
N LYS A 95 -10.04 3.44 3.58
CA LYS A 95 -11.09 2.88 4.38
C LYS A 95 -12.05 2.11 3.57
N LYS A 96 -12.50 1.01 4.13
CA LYS A 96 -13.42 0.24 3.44
C LYS A 96 -14.75 0.59 3.96
N LYS A 97 -15.67 0.74 3.19
CA LYS A 97 -16.94 1.13 3.74
C LYS A 97 -17.84 -0.01 3.97
#